data_f97cd37c1d5dc2d1df6099ceb7e591c0
#
_entry.id   f97cd37c1d5dc2d1df6099ceb7e591c0
#
_cell.length_a   1.000
_cell.length_b   1.000
_cell.length_c   1.000
_cell.angle_alpha   90.00
_cell.angle_beta   90.00
_cell.angle_gamma   90.00
#
_symmetry.space_group_name_H-M   'P 1'
#
loop_
_entity.id
_entity.type
_entity.pdbx_description
1 polymer ?
#
loop_
_entity_poly.entity_id
_entity_poly.type
_entity_poly.pdbx_seq_one_letter_code
_entity_poly.pdbx_strand_id
1 'polypeptide(L)'
;MSDPRDVSISKLLYKIVCAMVDQPEFVVIRTHVAEDGASFGIDVHACDIGKIIGKQGRNARSIRTVLSAIGKKLHRRYVIDIDNEPAELD
;
A
#
# COMPACT_ATOMS: atom_id res chain seq x y z
N MET A 1 1.59 -15.47 13.96
CA MET A 1 0.51 -15.87 13.05
C MET A 1 -0.12 -14.66 12.41
N SER A 2 -0.39 -14.74 11.12
CA SER A 2 -0.99 -13.62 10.40
C SER A 2 -2.50 -13.56 10.63
N ASP A 3 -3.01 -12.35 10.84
CA ASP A 3 -4.44 -12.13 10.92
C ASP A 3 -5.03 -12.30 9.52
N PRO A 4 -6.09 -13.12 9.34
CA PRO A 4 -6.71 -13.30 8.02
C PRO A 4 -7.17 -12.00 7.38
N ARG A 5 -7.59 -11.01 8.17
CA ARG A 5 -7.98 -9.71 7.65
C ARG A 5 -6.81 -9.02 6.98
N ASP A 6 -5.65 -9.05 7.62
CA ASP A 6 -4.43 -8.41 7.10
C ASP A 6 -3.95 -9.10 5.82
N VAL A 7 -4.06 -10.43 5.77
CA VAL A 7 -3.69 -11.20 4.58
C VAL A 7 -4.57 -10.81 3.39
N SER A 8 -5.88 -10.69 3.62
CA SER A 8 -6.82 -10.30 2.57
C SER A 8 -6.51 -8.91 2.03
N ILE A 9 -6.15 -7.97 2.90
CA ILE A 9 -5.82 -6.61 2.49
C ILE A 9 -4.50 -6.58 1.73
N SER A 10 -3.52 -7.36 2.16
CA SER A 10 -2.24 -7.46 1.44
C SER A 10 -2.46 -7.95 0.01
N LYS A 11 -3.30 -8.96 -0.18
CA LYS A 11 -3.62 -9.50 -1.51
C LYS A 11 -4.35 -8.48 -2.38
N LEU A 12 -5.30 -7.77 -1.79
CA LEU A 12 -6.04 -6.74 -2.50
C LEU A 12 -5.09 -5.62 -2.94
N LEU A 13 -4.24 -5.18 -2.03
CA LEU A 13 -3.26 -4.13 -2.32
C LEU A 13 -2.32 -4.54 -3.45
N TYR A 14 -1.86 -5.79 -3.43
CA TYR A 14 -1.02 -6.32 -4.50
C TYR A 14 -1.73 -6.21 -5.86
N LYS A 15 -2.99 -6.62 -5.93
CA LYS A 15 -3.76 -6.55 -7.17
C LYS A 15 -3.93 -5.12 -7.66
N ILE A 16 -4.21 -4.19 -6.74
CA ILE A 16 -4.36 -2.78 -7.09
C ILE A 16 -3.05 -2.24 -7.67
N VAL A 17 -1.95 -2.49 -7.00
CA VAL A 17 -0.64 -1.98 -7.43
C VAL A 17 -0.25 -2.59 -8.79
N CYS A 18 -0.45 -3.90 -8.97
CA CYS A 18 -0.16 -4.55 -10.25
C CYS A 18 -0.97 -3.94 -11.40
N ALA A 19 -2.19 -3.50 -11.12
CA ALA A 19 -3.03 -2.87 -12.14
C ALA A 19 -2.58 -1.46 -12.50
N MET A 20 -1.77 -0.83 -11.66
CA MET A 20 -1.33 0.55 -11.86
C MET A 20 0.02 0.67 -12.56
N VAL A 21 0.84 -0.36 -12.51
CA VAL A 21 2.23 -0.30 -12.98
C VAL A 21 2.40 -0.94 -14.34
N ASP A 22 3.50 -0.60 -15.03
CA ASP A 22 3.84 -1.21 -16.31
C ASP A 22 4.62 -2.51 -16.13
N GLN A 23 5.27 -2.71 -15.00
CA GLN A 23 6.09 -3.89 -14.75
C GLN A 23 5.63 -4.60 -13.47
N PRO A 24 4.49 -5.29 -13.55
CA PRO A 24 3.92 -5.94 -12.36
C PRO A 24 4.78 -7.07 -11.78
N GLU A 25 5.69 -7.62 -12.57
CA GLU A 25 6.59 -8.66 -12.09
C GLU A 25 7.53 -8.18 -10.99
N PHE A 26 7.70 -6.86 -10.84
CA PHE A 26 8.55 -6.29 -9.80
C PHE A 26 7.77 -5.89 -8.55
N VAL A 27 6.45 -6.05 -8.54
CA VAL A 27 5.64 -5.64 -7.40
C VAL A 27 5.83 -6.60 -6.23
N VAL A 28 6.18 -6.04 -5.08
CA VAL A 28 6.27 -6.79 -3.82
C VAL A 28 5.53 -6.00 -2.75
N ILE A 29 4.68 -6.68 -2.00
CA ILE A 29 4.01 -6.09 -0.84
C ILE A 29 4.59 -6.74 0.41
N ARG A 30 5.28 -5.94 1.22
CA ARG A 30 5.87 -6.42 2.47
C ARG A 30 4.92 -6.10 3.61
N THR A 31 4.52 -7.12 4.35
CA THR A 31 3.56 -6.96 5.45
C THR A 31 4.26 -7.10 6.78
N HIS A 32 4.09 -6.10 7.64
CA HIS A 32 4.56 -6.13 9.02
C HIS A 32 3.35 -6.07 9.94
N VAL A 33 3.09 -7.18 10.62
CA VAL A 33 1.92 -7.30 11.49
C VAL A 33 2.22 -6.69 12.85
N ALA A 34 1.27 -5.89 13.34
CA ALA A 34 1.29 -5.33 14.68
C ALA A 34 0.05 -5.80 15.43
N GLU A 35 0.02 -5.52 16.74
CA GLU A 35 -1.09 -5.96 17.58
C GLU A 35 -2.42 -5.36 17.12
N ASP A 36 -2.40 -4.08 16.73
CA ASP A 36 -3.62 -3.34 16.37
C ASP A 36 -3.82 -3.18 14.86
N GLY A 37 -2.94 -3.75 14.04
CA GLY A 37 -3.05 -3.60 12.59
C GLY A 37 -1.86 -4.13 11.85
N ALA A 38 -1.55 -3.52 10.73
CA ALA A 38 -0.42 -3.92 9.89
C ALA A 38 0.11 -2.73 9.10
N SER A 39 1.38 -2.83 8.75
CA SER A 39 2.04 -1.89 7.87
C SER A 39 2.38 -2.62 6.56
N PHE A 40 2.05 -2.00 5.43
CA PHE A 40 2.30 -2.59 4.11
C PHE A 40 3.33 -1.75 3.38
N GLY A 41 4.47 -2.35 3.08
CA GLY A 41 5.48 -1.71 2.24
C GLY A 41 5.24 -2.08 0.80
N ILE A 42 5.24 -1.09 -0.09
CA ILE A 42 5.02 -1.29 -1.52
C ILE A 42 6.34 -1.07 -2.24
N ASP A 43 6.84 -2.12 -2.91
CA ASP A 43 8.01 -2.05 -3.77
C ASP A 43 7.56 -2.25 -5.22
N VAL A 44 8.03 -1.38 -6.10
CA VAL A 44 7.78 -1.50 -7.54
C VAL A 44 9.07 -1.19 -8.29
N HIS A 45 9.09 -1.44 -9.58
CA HIS A 45 10.22 -1.04 -10.42
C HIS A 45 10.40 0.48 -10.34
N ALA A 46 11.64 0.94 -10.39
CA ALA A 46 11.94 2.37 -10.25
C ALA A 46 11.14 3.25 -11.23
N CYS A 47 10.92 2.77 -12.45
CA CYS A 47 10.18 3.54 -13.44
C CYS A 47 8.69 3.65 -13.14
N ASP A 48 8.18 2.84 -12.21
CA ASP A 48 6.75 2.84 -11.85
C ASP A 48 6.44 3.58 -10.56
N ILE A 49 7.45 4.03 -9.82
CA ILE A 49 7.26 4.70 -8.54
C ILE A 49 6.34 5.92 -8.71
N GLY A 50 6.56 6.71 -9.76
CA GLY A 50 5.73 7.88 -10.02
C GLY A 50 4.27 7.55 -10.25
N LYS A 51 3.97 6.37 -10.81
CA LYS A 51 2.58 5.94 -11.02
C LYS A 51 1.87 5.62 -9.71
N ILE A 52 2.60 5.04 -8.77
CA ILE A 52 2.02 4.70 -7.46
C ILE A 52 1.81 5.96 -6.62
N ILE A 53 2.77 6.86 -6.65
CA ILE A 53 2.67 8.11 -5.88
C ILE A 53 1.65 9.04 -6.53
N GLY A 54 1.71 9.17 -7.85
CA GLY A 54 0.82 10.04 -8.60
C GLY A 54 1.23 11.49 -8.53
N LYS A 55 0.57 12.31 -9.33
CA LYS A 55 0.83 13.74 -9.39
C LYS A 55 0.52 14.37 -8.03
N GLN A 56 1.50 15.05 -7.46
CA GLN A 56 1.38 15.69 -6.14
C GLN A 56 1.00 14.70 -5.03
N GLY A 57 1.35 13.42 -5.22
CA GLY A 57 1.07 12.39 -4.24
C GLY A 57 -0.38 11.94 -4.17
N ARG A 58 -1.19 12.26 -5.17
CA ARG A 58 -2.64 11.98 -5.13
C ARG A 58 -2.97 10.51 -5.07
N ASN A 59 -2.26 9.69 -5.85
CA ASN A 59 -2.53 8.25 -5.85
C ASN A 59 -2.18 7.63 -4.49
N ALA A 60 -1.04 7.99 -3.94
CA ALA A 60 -0.63 7.50 -2.63
C ALA A 60 -1.64 7.89 -1.55
N ARG A 61 -2.10 9.13 -1.56
CA ARG A 61 -3.10 9.58 -0.59
C ARG A 61 -4.42 8.84 -0.75
N SER A 62 -4.84 8.60 -1.99
CA SER A 62 -6.08 7.87 -2.26
C SER A 62 -6.01 6.43 -1.74
N ILE A 63 -4.90 5.75 -1.97
CA ILE A 63 -4.70 4.40 -1.47
C ILE A 63 -4.76 4.40 0.07
N ARG A 64 -4.08 5.34 0.70
CA ARG A 64 -4.08 5.46 2.16
C ARG A 64 -5.49 5.72 2.71
N THR A 65 -6.25 6.57 2.03
CA THR A 65 -7.61 6.89 2.43
C THR A 65 -8.50 5.66 2.38
N VAL A 66 -8.42 4.89 1.29
CA VAL A 66 -9.21 3.66 1.16
C VAL A 66 -8.83 2.65 2.24
N LEU A 67 -7.53 2.44 2.46
CA LEU A 67 -7.11 1.48 3.48
C LEU A 67 -7.49 1.93 4.89
N SER A 68 -7.45 3.22 5.16
CA SER A 68 -7.91 3.76 6.45
C SER A 68 -9.38 3.47 6.67
N ALA A 69 -10.20 3.66 5.64
CA ALA A 69 -11.64 3.37 5.72
C ALA A 69 -11.90 1.88 5.99
N ILE A 70 -11.18 1.02 5.29
CA ILE A 70 -11.31 -0.43 5.50
C ILE A 70 -10.86 -0.80 6.92
N GLY A 71 -9.77 -0.21 7.37
CA GLY A 71 -9.26 -0.44 8.72
C GLY A 71 -10.27 -0.09 9.79
N LYS A 72 -10.97 1.03 9.63
CA LYS A 72 -12.01 1.43 10.58
C LYS A 72 -13.12 0.40 10.67
N LYS A 73 -13.54 -0.14 9.52
CA LYS A 73 -14.57 -1.17 9.49
C LYS A 73 -14.10 -2.44 10.19
N LEU A 74 -12.85 -2.82 10.01
CA LEU A 74 -12.29 -4.07 10.55
C LEU A 74 -11.70 -3.90 11.95
N HIS A 75 -11.71 -2.68 12.50
CA HIS A 75 -11.07 -2.35 13.76
C HIS A 75 -9.58 -2.66 13.73
N ARG A 76 -8.94 -2.37 12.59
CA ARG A 76 -7.50 -2.54 12.39
C ARG A 76 -6.91 -1.23 11.91
N ARG A 77 -5.67 -0.98 12.30
CA ARG A 77 -4.94 0.20 11.84
C ARG A 77 -4.01 -0.23 10.71
N TYR A 78 -4.26 0.29 9.51
CA TYR A 78 -3.46 -0.02 8.34
C TYR A 78 -2.66 1.21 7.91
N VAL A 79 -1.37 0.99 7.68
CA VAL A 79 -0.41 2.01 7.26
C VAL A 79 0.25 1.54 5.97
N ILE A 80 0.45 2.44 5.03
CA ILE A 80 1.15 2.16 3.78
C ILE A 80 2.44 2.94 3.73
N ASP A 81 3.51 2.26 3.34
CA ASP A 81 4.82 2.84 3.13
C ASP A 81 5.26 2.52 1.71
N ILE A 82 5.55 3.54 0.91
CA ILE A 82 5.98 3.37 -0.48
C ILE A 82 7.46 3.67 -0.55
N ASP A 83 8.25 2.71 -1.06
CA ASP A 83 9.68 2.89 -1.21
C ASP A 83 9.98 4.09 -2.11
N ASN A 84 10.96 4.88 -1.69
CA ASN A 84 11.40 6.08 -2.40
C ASN A 84 10.31 7.16 -2.51
N GLU A 85 9.30 7.09 -1.67
CA GLU A 85 8.31 8.16 -1.59
C GLU A 85 8.99 9.42 -1.05
N PRO A 86 8.82 10.60 -1.71
CA PRO A 86 9.38 11.83 -1.17
C PRO A 86 8.84 12.12 0.22
N ALA A 87 9.71 12.63 1.09
CA ALA A 87 9.35 12.92 2.47
C ALA A 87 8.29 14.01 2.59
N GLU A 88 8.24 14.92 1.62
CA GLU A 88 7.29 16.02 1.60
C GLU A 88 6.44 15.93 0.34
N LEU A 89 5.18 15.58 0.53
CA LEU A 89 4.17 15.55 -0.52
C LEU A 89 3.06 16.49 -0.13
N ASP A 90 3.19 17.71 -0.55
CA ASP A 90 2.13 18.70 -0.30
C ASP A 90 1.30 18.92 -1.53
#